data_0314ef73378684ad5f34b56118803797
#
_entry.id   0314ef73378684ad5f34b56118803797
#
_cell.length_a   1.000
_cell.length_b   1.000
_cell.length_c   1.000
_cell.angle_alpha   90.00
_cell.angle_beta   90.00
_cell.angle_gamma   90.00
#
_symmetry.space_group_name_H-M   'P 1'
#
loop_
_entity.id
_entity.type
_entity.pdbx_description
1 polymer ?
#
loop_
_entity_poly.entity_id
_entity_poly.type
_entity_poly.pdbx_seq_one_letter_code
_entity_poly.pdbx_strand_id
1 'polypeptide(L)'
;MAETADPLKVQIKQSIVRSLRLPIAWEEIGDATPLFDGGLGLDSIDVLELVLEVERSFGVAITDEQTGIKVLRSVDTIAEFIRAQGTNEPA
;
A
#
# COMPACT_ATOMS: atom_id res chain seq x y z
N MET A 1 23.04 -2.92 4.71
CA MET A 1 22.59 -2.76 4.86
C MET A 1 21.86 -2.57 5.06
N ALA A 2 21.81 -2.71 5.08
CA ALA A 2 21.01 -2.78 5.22
C ALA A 2 20.13 -2.14 5.55
N GLU A 3 19.92 -1.77 5.12
CA GLU A 3 19.15 -1.22 5.39
C GLU A 3 18.18 -1.71 5.76
N THR A 4 17.75 -1.39 6.27
CA THR A 4 16.73 -1.98 6.86
C THR A 4 15.47 -1.61 6.27
N ALA A 5 14.87 -2.51 5.59
CA ALA A 5 13.55 -2.32 5.07
C ALA A 5 12.57 -2.33 6.24
N ASP A 6 11.65 -1.38 6.24
CA ASP A 6 10.59 -1.35 7.22
C ASP A 6 9.68 -2.56 6.93
N PRO A 7 9.51 -3.49 7.89
CA PRO A 7 8.73 -4.68 7.62
C PRO A 7 7.31 -4.39 7.17
N LEU A 8 6.69 -3.34 7.72
CA LEU A 8 5.35 -2.99 7.29
C LEU A 8 5.33 -2.55 5.84
N LYS A 9 6.29 -1.72 5.45
CA LYS A 9 6.35 -1.26 4.07
C LYS A 9 6.64 -2.39 3.10
N VAL A 10 7.49 -3.34 3.50
CA VAL A 10 7.74 -4.51 2.68
C VAL A 10 6.45 -5.29 2.45
N GLN A 11 5.68 -5.50 3.50
CA GLN A 11 4.43 -6.23 3.36
C GLN A 11 3.44 -5.49 2.48
N ILE A 12 3.41 -4.15 2.59
CA ILE A 12 2.55 -3.34 1.74
C ILE A 12 2.94 -3.54 0.28
N LYS A 13 4.22 -3.45 -0.01
CA LYS A 13 4.70 -3.61 -1.39
C LYS A 13 4.36 -4.99 -1.93
N GLN A 14 4.55 -6.01 -1.12
CA GLN A 14 4.23 -7.38 -1.53
C GLN A 14 2.74 -7.53 -1.78
N SER A 15 1.92 -6.91 -0.94
CA SER A 15 0.47 -6.97 -1.11
C SER A 15 0.04 -6.29 -2.41
N ILE A 16 0.65 -5.16 -2.73
CA ILE A 16 0.33 -4.45 -3.97
C ILE A 16 0.61 -5.33 -5.18
N VAL A 17 1.81 -5.89 -5.23
CA VAL A 17 2.20 -6.71 -6.37
C VAL A 17 1.30 -7.94 -6.47
N ARG A 18 1.02 -8.58 -5.34
CA ARG A 18 0.25 -9.81 -5.35
C ARG A 18 -1.20 -9.57 -5.73
N SER A 19 -1.82 -8.54 -5.13
CA SER A 19 -3.25 -8.33 -5.34
C SER A 19 -3.55 -7.81 -6.74
N LEU A 20 -2.65 -7.03 -7.30
CA LEU A 20 -2.84 -6.46 -8.63
C LEU A 20 -2.10 -7.23 -9.71
N ARG A 21 -1.38 -8.27 -9.32
CA ARG A 21 -0.65 -9.12 -10.25
C ARG A 21 0.27 -8.31 -11.15
N LEU A 22 1.03 -7.41 -10.52
CA LEU A 22 1.92 -6.55 -11.29
C LEU A 22 3.11 -7.36 -11.80
N PRO A 23 3.58 -7.06 -13.00
CA PRO A 23 4.71 -7.80 -13.59
C PRO A 23 6.06 -7.25 -13.13
N ILE A 24 6.14 -6.79 -11.90
CA ILE A 24 7.38 -6.25 -11.34
C ILE A 24 7.61 -6.88 -9.98
N ALA A 25 8.86 -6.82 -9.53
CA ALA A 25 9.18 -7.26 -8.18
C ALA A 25 8.79 -6.15 -7.20
N TRP A 26 8.39 -6.56 -6.00
CA TRP A 26 7.99 -5.56 -5.01
C TRP A 26 9.16 -4.63 -4.67
N GLU A 27 10.39 -5.10 -4.81
CA GLU A 27 11.55 -4.25 -4.52
C GLU A 27 11.66 -3.07 -5.47
N GLU A 28 10.98 -3.13 -6.60
CA GLU A 28 11.00 -2.02 -7.55
C GLU A 28 10.08 -0.89 -7.15
N ILE A 29 9.22 -1.11 -6.16
CA ILE A 29 8.33 -0.07 -5.69
C ILE A 29 9.05 0.75 -4.63
N GLY A 30 9.28 2.03 -4.92
CA GLY A 30 9.86 2.91 -3.92
C GLY A 30 8.85 3.29 -2.86
N ASP A 31 9.33 3.63 -1.67
CA ASP A 31 8.44 4.01 -0.57
C ASP A 31 7.58 5.21 -0.92
N ALA A 32 8.13 6.16 -1.62
CA ALA A 32 7.41 7.39 -1.97
C ALA A 32 6.93 7.40 -3.42
N THR A 33 7.08 6.31 -4.14
CA THR A 33 6.65 6.24 -5.52
C THR A 33 5.14 6.41 -5.61
N PRO A 34 4.65 7.35 -6.43
CA PRO A 34 3.20 7.47 -6.61
C PRO A 34 2.63 6.19 -7.17
N LEU A 35 1.51 5.75 -6.63
CA LEU A 35 0.85 4.55 -7.14
C LEU A 35 -0.05 4.87 -8.32
N PHE A 36 -0.46 6.14 -8.42
CA PHE A 36 -1.27 6.63 -9.54
C PHE A 36 -0.47 7.70 -10.27
N ASP A 37 -1.05 8.30 -11.27
CA ASP A 37 -0.53 9.54 -11.88
C ASP A 37 0.96 9.47 -12.21
N GLY A 38 1.32 8.59 -13.10
CA GLY A 38 2.69 8.56 -13.59
C GLY A 38 3.64 7.68 -12.81
N GLY A 39 3.24 7.19 -11.66
CA GLY A 39 4.05 6.22 -10.93
C GLY A 39 3.81 4.82 -11.48
N LEU A 40 3.09 4.00 -10.74
CA LEU A 40 2.72 2.67 -11.22
C LEU A 40 1.57 2.72 -12.22
N GLY A 41 0.87 3.86 -12.29
CA GLY A 41 -0.19 4.01 -13.27
C GLY A 41 -1.44 3.20 -12.97
N LEU A 42 -1.73 2.99 -11.70
CA LEU A 42 -2.91 2.22 -11.33
C LEU A 42 -4.17 3.01 -11.63
N ASP A 43 -5.23 2.31 -12.02
CA ASP A 43 -6.50 2.95 -12.32
C ASP A 43 -7.50 2.77 -11.17
N SER A 44 -8.72 3.25 -11.36
CA SER A 44 -9.69 3.25 -10.27
C SER A 44 -10.12 1.84 -9.86
N ILE A 45 -10.08 0.89 -10.77
CA ILE A 45 -10.39 -0.49 -10.40
C ILE A 45 -9.27 -1.04 -9.53
N ASP A 46 -8.03 -0.74 -9.90
CA ASP A 46 -6.89 -1.16 -9.09
C ASP A 46 -6.96 -0.55 -7.69
N VAL A 47 -7.38 0.72 -7.60
CA VAL A 47 -7.54 1.37 -6.31
C VAL A 47 -8.53 0.60 -5.44
N LEU A 48 -9.67 0.23 -6.01
CA LEU A 48 -10.68 -0.49 -5.26
C LEU A 48 -10.14 -1.82 -4.75
N GLU A 49 -9.47 -2.56 -5.61
CA GLU A 49 -8.90 -3.83 -5.20
C GLU A 49 -7.86 -3.65 -4.11
N LEU A 50 -7.05 -2.62 -4.23
CA LEU A 50 -6.01 -2.39 -3.25
C LEU A 50 -6.59 -1.95 -1.91
N VAL A 51 -7.66 -1.15 -1.92
CA VAL A 51 -8.36 -0.80 -0.69
C VAL A 51 -8.78 -2.07 0.04
N LEU A 52 -9.41 -2.99 -0.67
CA LEU A 52 -9.89 -4.23 -0.05
C LEU A 52 -8.72 -5.06 0.48
N GLU A 53 -7.62 -5.08 -0.26
CA GLU A 53 -6.47 -5.84 0.17
C GLU A 53 -5.86 -5.25 1.45
N VAL A 54 -5.73 -3.93 1.50
CA VAL A 54 -5.16 -3.27 2.67
C VAL A 54 -6.06 -3.49 3.88
N GLU A 55 -7.37 -3.36 3.70
CA GLU A 55 -8.29 -3.59 4.80
C GLU A 55 -8.18 -5.00 5.34
N ARG A 56 -8.13 -5.97 4.43
CA ARG A 56 -8.11 -7.36 4.84
C ARG A 56 -6.77 -7.76 5.44
N SER A 57 -5.68 -7.31 4.82
CA SER A 57 -4.35 -7.75 5.24
C SER A 57 -3.88 -7.08 6.51
N PHE A 58 -4.32 -5.86 6.76
CA PHE A 58 -3.80 -5.08 7.88
C PHE A 58 -4.85 -4.73 8.91
N GLY A 59 -6.09 -5.15 8.70
CA GLY A 59 -7.13 -4.96 9.70
C GLY A 59 -7.55 -3.52 9.90
N VAL A 60 -7.46 -2.70 8.86
CA VAL A 60 -7.87 -1.30 8.93
C VAL A 60 -9.15 -1.11 8.13
N ALA A 61 -9.81 0.01 8.35
CA ALA A 61 -11.01 0.35 7.60
C ALA A 61 -10.79 1.65 6.84
N ILE A 62 -11.07 1.62 5.56
CA ILE A 62 -11.04 2.80 4.71
C ILE A 62 -12.49 3.08 4.34
N THR A 63 -13.07 4.11 4.93
CA THR A 63 -14.52 4.25 4.93
C THR A 63 -15.07 5.05 3.77
N ASP A 64 -14.22 5.79 3.06
CA ASP A 64 -14.71 6.53 1.91
C ASP A 64 -13.64 6.62 0.84
N GLU A 65 -14.08 7.00 -0.35
CA GLU A 65 -13.23 7.01 -1.52
C GLU A 65 -12.11 8.05 -1.39
N GLN A 66 -12.42 9.22 -0.86
CA GLN A 66 -11.42 10.27 -0.76
C GLN A 66 -10.31 9.86 0.19
N THR A 67 -10.66 9.25 1.31
CA THR A 67 -9.65 8.75 2.24
C THR A 67 -8.82 7.68 1.54
N GLY A 68 -9.46 6.79 0.80
CA GLY A 68 -8.73 5.75 0.08
C GLY A 68 -7.72 6.32 -0.89
N ILE A 69 -8.10 7.34 -1.64
CA ILE A 69 -7.18 7.97 -2.60
C ILE A 69 -5.98 8.56 -1.88
N LYS A 70 -6.22 9.23 -0.76
CA LYS A 70 -5.11 9.82 -0.01
C LYS A 70 -4.21 8.75 0.59
N VAL A 71 -4.81 7.71 1.15
CA VAL A 71 -4.04 6.64 1.79
C VAL A 71 -3.20 5.90 0.75
N LEU A 72 -3.76 5.67 -0.43
CA LEU A 72 -3.10 4.84 -1.42
C LEU A 72 -2.21 5.62 -2.37
N ARG A 73 -1.79 6.81 -1.99
CA ARG A 73 -0.89 7.59 -2.84
C ARG A 73 0.47 6.94 -2.98
N SER A 74 0.97 6.36 -1.91
CA SER A 74 2.28 5.72 -1.92
C SER A 74 2.35 4.72 -0.79
N VAL A 75 3.41 3.93 -0.78
CA VAL A 75 3.64 2.98 0.32
C VAL A 75 3.77 3.75 1.63
N ASP A 76 4.46 4.89 1.61
CA ASP A 76 4.61 5.70 2.82
C ASP A 76 3.27 6.10 3.40
N THR A 77 2.34 6.58 2.57
CA THR A 77 1.05 7.03 3.07
C THR A 77 0.21 5.86 3.57
N ILE A 78 0.34 4.71 2.94
CA ILE A 78 -0.37 3.51 3.42
C ILE A 78 0.16 3.12 4.79
N ALA A 79 1.47 3.11 4.96
CA ALA A 79 2.07 2.74 6.24
C ALA A 79 1.66 3.71 7.34
N GLU A 80 1.66 5.00 7.03
CA GLU A 80 1.25 6.01 8.01
C GLU A 80 -0.19 5.80 8.44
N PHE A 81 -1.07 5.50 7.49
CA PHE A 81 -2.47 5.27 7.81
C PHE A 81 -2.64 4.06 8.71
N ILE A 82 -1.95 2.98 8.38
CA ILE A 82 -2.06 1.75 9.19
C ILE A 82 -1.59 2.02 10.61
N ARG A 83 -0.49 2.72 10.77
CA ARG A 83 0.05 3.02 12.10
C ARG A 83 -0.85 3.97 12.86
N ALA A 84 -1.46 4.94 12.17
CA ALA A 84 -2.35 5.88 12.81
C ALA A 84 -3.64 5.21 13.28
N GLN A 85 -4.05 4.12 12.63
CA GLN A 85 -5.22 3.38 13.07
C GLN A 85 -4.96 2.59 14.34
N GLY A 86 -3.70 2.47 14.75
CA GLY A 86 -3.36 1.72 15.93
C GLY A 86 -3.57 0.24 15.78
N THR A 87 -3.59 -0.25 14.56
CA THR A 87 -3.78 -1.68 14.35
C THR A 87 -2.50 -2.42 14.62
N ASN A 88 -2.63 -3.71 14.71
CA ASN A 88 -1.49 -4.56 14.93
C ASN A 88 -0.69 -4.66 13.67
N GLU A 89 0.50 -4.12 13.73
CA GLU A 89 1.45 -4.43 12.71
C GLU A 89 1.89 -5.85 12.93
N PRO A 90 2.24 -6.54 11.87
CA PRO A 90 2.84 -7.85 12.06
C PRO A 90 4.09 -7.66 12.89
N ALA A 91 4.16 -8.35 13.94
CA ALA A 91 5.26 -8.21 14.86
C ALA A 91 6.50 -8.88 14.32
#